data_fe22d2c3cda474f66ca9afca5c11f215
#
_entry.id   fe22d2c3cda474f66ca9afca5c11f215
#
_cell.length_a   1.000
_cell.length_b   1.000
_cell.length_c   1.000
_cell.angle_alpha   90.00
_cell.angle_beta   90.00
_cell.angle_gamma   90.00
#
_symmetry.space_group_name_H-M   'P 1'
#
loop_
_entity.id
_entity.type
_entity.pdbx_description
1 polymer ?
#
loop_
_entity_poly.entity_id
_entity_poly.type
_entity_poly.pdbx_seq_one_letter_code
_entity_poly.pdbx_strand_id
1 'polypeptide(L)'
;MKKVLLIVLVVLLIDQIVKIWIKTSLNYGEHINGGFIDLYFVENEGMAFGMSWGGVTGKLILSIFRILAVAAIGYFIYTQTKKPDVHKGFIFSMSLIFAGAAGNIIDSAFYGFLFDKGTVFNGSYWEHYSGVAQLNIEGYAGFLQGTVVDMFQFDMEWPEWMPWVGGNQVFDAIWNFADFCISIGVLIIIL
;
A
#
# COMPACT_ATOMS: atom_id res chain seq x y z
N MET A 1 -15.23 19.15 -5.99
CA MET A 1 -14.38 19.08 -4.77
C MET A 1 -15.02 18.28 -3.61
N LYS A 2 -16.22 18.63 -3.07
CA LYS A 2 -16.79 17.90 -1.91
C LYS A 2 -16.86 16.38 -2.11
N LYS A 3 -17.27 15.88 -3.29
CA LYS A 3 -17.32 14.45 -3.60
C LYS A 3 -15.92 13.82 -3.65
N VAL A 4 -14.93 14.51 -4.21
CA VAL A 4 -13.54 14.04 -4.21
C VAL A 4 -13.04 13.87 -2.77
N LEU A 5 -13.20 14.88 -1.93
CA LEU A 5 -12.80 14.84 -0.52
C LEU A 5 -13.48 13.70 0.24
N LEU A 6 -14.77 13.46 -0.03
CA LEU A 6 -15.50 12.35 0.60
C LEU A 6 -14.93 10.99 0.18
N ILE A 7 -14.68 10.78 -1.13
CA ILE A 7 -14.09 9.53 -1.64
C ILE A 7 -12.72 9.30 -1.01
N VAL A 8 -11.86 10.32 -1.04
CA VAL A 8 -10.51 10.24 -0.46
C VAL A 8 -10.57 9.91 1.02
N LEU A 9 -11.42 10.59 1.79
CA LEU A 9 -11.57 10.33 3.22
C LEU A 9 -12.02 8.89 3.50
N VAL A 10 -13.05 8.41 2.79
CA VAL A 10 -13.57 7.05 2.98
C VAL A 10 -12.51 6.01 2.64
N VAL A 11 -11.81 6.16 1.52
CA VAL A 11 -10.76 5.22 1.12
C VAL A 11 -9.62 5.21 2.14
N LEU A 12 -9.15 6.37 2.58
CA LEU A 12 -8.08 6.48 3.59
C LEU A 12 -8.50 5.88 4.93
N LEU A 13 -9.74 6.12 5.38
CA LEU A 13 -10.23 5.54 6.63
C LEU A 13 -10.27 4.02 6.57
N ILE A 14 -10.81 3.43 5.49
CA ILE A 14 -10.86 1.97 5.33
C ILE A 14 -9.44 1.41 5.29
N ASP A 15 -8.57 1.98 4.45
CA ASP A 15 -7.18 1.53 4.31
C ASP A 15 -6.44 1.52 5.64
N GLN A 16 -6.48 2.64 6.35
CA GLN A 16 -5.73 2.79 7.60
C GLN A 16 -6.32 1.95 8.75
N ILE A 17 -7.65 1.80 8.82
CA ILE A 17 -8.28 0.92 9.81
C ILE A 17 -7.84 -0.53 9.59
N VAL A 18 -7.87 -1.02 8.35
CA VAL A 18 -7.48 -2.39 8.04
C VAL A 18 -5.98 -2.60 8.31
N LYS A 19 -5.12 -1.70 7.88
CA LYS A 19 -3.67 -1.78 8.09
C LYS A 19 -3.28 -1.76 9.56
N ILE A 20 -3.86 -0.85 10.35
CA ILE A 20 -3.62 -0.78 11.80
C ILE A 20 -4.10 -2.06 12.46
N TRP A 21 -5.29 -2.54 12.10
CA TRP A 21 -5.84 -3.80 12.66
C TRP A 21 -4.92 -4.98 12.35
N ILE A 22 -4.49 -5.17 11.11
CA ILE A 22 -3.56 -6.24 10.70
C ILE A 22 -2.27 -6.14 11.53
N LYS A 23 -1.62 -4.99 11.53
CA LYS A 23 -0.33 -4.77 12.20
C LYS A 23 -0.39 -4.98 13.72
N THR A 24 -1.54 -4.69 14.33
CA THR A 24 -1.74 -4.86 15.79
C THR A 24 -2.44 -6.15 16.20
N SER A 25 -2.75 -7.04 15.25
CA SER A 25 -3.44 -8.31 15.53
C SER A 25 -2.68 -9.54 15.06
N LEU A 26 -1.88 -9.43 13.99
CA LEU A 26 -1.15 -10.54 13.40
C LEU A 26 0.36 -10.43 13.63
N ASN A 27 1.04 -11.57 13.69
CA ASN A 27 2.48 -11.63 13.65
C ASN A 27 2.98 -11.36 12.23
N TYR A 28 4.16 -10.73 12.08
CA TYR A 28 4.79 -10.63 10.78
C TYR A 28 4.96 -12.02 10.14
N GLY A 29 4.56 -12.17 8.89
CA GLY A 29 4.60 -13.44 8.16
C GLY A 29 3.44 -14.39 8.50
N GLU A 30 2.47 -13.99 9.32
CA GLU A 30 1.30 -14.81 9.61
C GLU A 30 0.40 -14.91 8.39
N HIS A 31 0.04 -16.17 8.05
CA HIS A 31 -0.80 -16.51 6.91
C HIS A 31 -2.09 -17.19 7.38
N ILE A 32 -3.22 -16.64 6.98
CA ILE A 32 -4.56 -17.14 7.28
C ILE A 32 -5.24 -17.43 5.95
N ASN A 33 -5.54 -18.72 5.71
CA ASN A 33 -6.23 -19.14 4.49
C ASN A 33 -7.68 -18.62 4.51
N GLY A 34 -8.03 -17.85 3.50
CA GLY A 34 -9.38 -17.29 3.28
C GLY A 34 -10.09 -17.90 2.08
N GLY A 35 -9.46 -18.85 1.38
CA GLY A 35 -9.97 -19.54 0.21
C GLY A 35 -9.53 -18.85 -1.08
N PHE A 36 -10.23 -17.89 -1.62
CA PHE A 36 -9.85 -17.18 -2.85
C PHE A 36 -8.89 -16.01 -2.61
N ILE A 37 -8.99 -15.38 -1.45
CA ILE A 37 -8.09 -14.32 -0.99
C ILE A 37 -7.63 -14.68 0.41
N ASP A 38 -6.34 -14.84 0.58
CA ASP A 38 -5.70 -15.10 1.84
C ASP A 38 -5.30 -13.79 2.53
N LEU A 39 -5.21 -13.84 3.86
CA LEU A 39 -4.57 -12.81 4.65
C LEU A 39 -3.13 -13.24 4.92
N TYR A 40 -2.17 -12.55 4.35
CA TYR A 40 -0.75 -12.80 4.56
C TYR A 40 -0.06 -11.49 4.93
N PHE A 41 0.15 -11.27 6.24
CA PHE A 41 0.72 -10.02 6.72
C PHE A 41 2.21 -9.91 6.41
N VAL A 42 2.56 -8.93 5.62
CA VAL A 42 3.95 -8.53 5.35
C VAL A 42 4.11 -7.00 5.42
N GLU A 43 5.35 -6.57 5.59
CA GLU A 43 5.73 -5.17 5.51
C GLU A 43 6.64 -4.94 4.32
N ASN A 44 6.27 -3.98 3.49
CA ASN A 44 6.93 -3.63 2.25
C ASN A 44 7.71 -2.32 2.45
N GLU A 45 8.97 -2.33 2.08
CA GLU A 45 9.83 -1.14 2.12
C GLU A 45 9.38 -0.06 1.14
N GLY A 46 8.37 -0.39 0.34
CA GLY A 46 7.72 0.54 -0.56
C GLY A 46 8.06 0.32 -2.04
N MET A 47 8.77 -0.73 -2.41
CA MET A 47 9.02 -1.09 -3.81
C MET A 47 8.13 -2.25 -4.25
N ALA A 48 7.77 -2.27 -5.54
CA ALA A 48 6.96 -3.34 -6.09
C ALA A 48 7.77 -4.65 -6.15
N PHE A 49 7.08 -5.79 -5.94
CA PHE A 49 7.64 -7.13 -6.08
C PHE A 49 8.85 -7.44 -5.16
N GLY A 50 8.90 -6.87 -3.96
CA GLY A 50 9.96 -7.14 -2.98
C GLY A 50 11.36 -6.67 -3.41
N MET A 51 11.46 -5.85 -4.45
CA MET A 51 12.75 -5.24 -4.81
C MET A 51 13.15 -4.25 -3.70
N SER A 52 14.40 -4.37 -3.23
CA SER A 52 15.00 -3.39 -2.32
C SER A 52 16.19 -2.73 -3.00
N TRP A 53 16.25 -1.41 -3.01
CA TRP A 53 17.36 -0.67 -3.59
C TRP A 53 17.81 0.45 -2.65
N GLY A 54 19.11 0.47 -2.36
CA GLY A 54 19.71 1.58 -1.62
C GLY A 54 19.35 1.67 -0.12
N GLY A 55 18.73 0.63 0.47
CA GLY A 55 18.39 0.61 1.89
C GLY A 55 17.53 1.82 2.30
N VAL A 56 17.85 2.46 3.43
CA VAL A 56 17.13 3.64 3.95
C VAL A 56 17.15 4.81 2.97
N THR A 57 18.26 5.06 2.29
CA THR A 57 18.37 6.15 1.32
C THR A 57 17.44 5.94 0.13
N GLY A 58 17.42 4.72 -0.43
CA GLY A 58 16.52 4.38 -1.53
C GLY A 58 15.05 4.53 -1.13
N LYS A 59 14.69 4.08 0.08
CA LYS A 59 13.37 4.26 0.66
C LYS A 59 12.97 5.74 0.79
N LEU A 60 13.85 6.59 1.30
CA LEU A 60 13.59 8.03 1.42
C LEU A 60 13.37 8.70 0.05
N ILE A 61 14.22 8.38 -0.92
CA ILE A 61 14.09 8.89 -2.31
C ILE A 61 12.74 8.49 -2.89
N LEU A 62 12.35 7.22 -2.75
CA LEU A 62 11.07 6.71 -3.22
C LEU A 62 9.89 7.39 -2.53
N SER A 63 9.98 7.58 -1.20
CA SER A 63 8.92 8.26 -0.43
C SER A 63 8.75 9.71 -0.87
N ILE A 64 9.85 10.44 -1.09
CA ILE A 64 9.81 11.83 -1.61
C ILE A 64 9.20 11.85 -3.01
N PHE A 65 9.63 10.95 -3.90
CA PHE A 65 9.06 10.85 -5.26
C PHE A 65 7.55 10.61 -5.22
N ARG A 66 7.07 9.69 -4.35
CA ARG A 66 5.64 9.41 -4.15
C ARG A 66 4.87 10.64 -3.66
N ILE A 67 5.43 11.39 -2.72
CA ILE A 67 4.82 12.63 -2.21
C ILE A 67 4.66 13.64 -3.35
N LEU A 68 5.70 13.84 -4.17
CA LEU A 68 5.64 14.75 -5.32
C LEU A 68 4.60 14.29 -6.35
N ALA A 69 4.55 12.98 -6.64
CA ALA A 69 3.57 12.41 -7.56
C ALA A 69 2.14 12.60 -7.05
N VAL A 70 1.88 12.32 -5.77
CA VAL A 70 0.56 12.52 -5.15
C VAL A 70 0.18 14.00 -5.14
N ALA A 71 1.10 14.91 -4.84
CA ALA A 71 0.86 16.36 -4.93
C ALA A 71 0.48 16.79 -6.36
N ALA A 72 1.18 16.27 -7.38
CA ALA A 72 0.87 16.54 -8.79
C ALA A 72 -0.51 16.00 -9.20
N ILE A 73 -0.85 14.76 -8.77
CA ILE A 73 -2.18 14.18 -9.01
C ILE A 73 -3.27 15.01 -8.32
N GLY A 74 -3.07 15.42 -7.07
CA GLY A 74 -4.01 16.26 -6.33
C GLY A 74 -4.25 17.61 -7.01
N TYR A 75 -3.18 18.27 -7.46
CA TYR A 75 -3.27 19.50 -8.23
C TYR A 75 -4.02 19.28 -9.56
N PHE A 76 -3.72 18.20 -10.25
CA PHE A 76 -4.42 17.84 -11.49
C PHE A 76 -5.92 17.63 -11.25
N ILE A 77 -6.32 16.86 -10.25
CA ILE A 77 -7.73 16.67 -9.87
C ILE A 77 -8.39 18.01 -9.59
N TYR A 78 -7.73 18.88 -8.81
CA TYR A 78 -8.24 20.21 -8.50
C TYR A 78 -8.51 21.03 -9.76
N THR A 79 -7.59 21.02 -10.72
CA THR A 79 -7.78 21.74 -11.99
C THR A 79 -8.89 21.15 -12.85
N GLN A 80 -9.01 19.82 -12.91
CA GLN A 80 -10.06 19.14 -13.66
C GLN A 80 -11.46 19.41 -13.07
N THR A 81 -11.59 19.43 -11.74
CA THR A 81 -12.88 19.68 -11.10
C THR A 81 -13.45 21.10 -11.36
N LYS A 82 -12.65 22.02 -11.91
CA LYS A 82 -13.09 23.36 -12.32
C LYS A 82 -13.68 23.38 -13.73
N LYS A 83 -13.45 22.35 -14.54
CA LYS A 83 -13.96 22.27 -15.90
C LYS A 83 -15.43 21.82 -15.89
N PRO A 84 -16.33 22.50 -16.65
CA PRO A 84 -17.75 22.15 -16.65
C PRO A 84 -18.03 20.77 -17.26
N ASP A 85 -17.24 20.34 -18.24
CA ASP A 85 -17.47 19.14 -19.06
C ASP A 85 -16.65 17.95 -18.63
N VAL A 86 -16.01 17.97 -17.43
CA VAL A 86 -15.22 16.84 -16.97
C VAL A 86 -16.10 15.62 -16.67
N HIS A 87 -15.72 14.46 -17.18
CA HIS A 87 -16.45 13.23 -16.95
C HIS A 87 -16.37 12.81 -15.47
N LYS A 88 -17.53 12.49 -14.86
CA LYS A 88 -17.60 12.16 -13.42
C LYS A 88 -16.83 10.88 -13.07
N GLY A 89 -16.86 9.88 -13.97
CA GLY A 89 -16.09 8.64 -13.82
C GLY A 89 -14.58 8.90 -13.77
N PHE A 90 -14.08 9.82 -14.62
CA PHE A 90 -12.68 10.21 -14.60
C PHE A 90 -12.26 10.84 -13.26
N ILE A 91 -13.07 11.75 -12.71
CA ILE A 91 -12.80 12.35 -11.40
C ILE A 91 -12.87 11.29 -10.28
N PHE A 92 -13.82 10.35 -10.35
CA PHE A 92 -13.91 9.25 -9.41
C PHE A 92 -12.65 8.37 -9.44
N SER A 93 -12.23 7.95 -10.63
CA SER A 93 -11.02 7.13 -10.84
C SER A 93 -9.76 7.80 -10.31
N MET A 94 -9.57 9.07 -10.68
CA MET A 94 -8.43 9.86 -10.20
C MET A 94 -8.45 10.04 -8.67
N SER A 95 -9.65 10.13 -8.07
CA SER A 95 -9.79 10.20 -6.61
C SER A 95 -9.39 8.90 -5.92
N LEU A 96 -9.69 7.74 -6.52
CA LEU A 96 -9.25 6.43 -6.02
C LEU A 96 -7.73 6.29 -6.09
N ILE A 97 -7.12 6.64 -7.23
CA ILE A 97 -5.66 6.61 -7.42
C ILE A 97 -4.97 7.52 -6.41
N PHE A 98 -5.47 8.75 -6.26
CA PHE A 98 -4.93 9.70 -5.29
C PHE A 98 -5.01 9.18 -3.86
N ALA A 99 -6.18 8.67 -3.47
CA ALA A 99 -6.41 8.17 -2.10
C ALA A 99 -5.55 6.96 -1.80
N GLY A 100 -5.45 5.97 -2.70
CA GLY A 100 -4.60 4.80 -2.52
C GLY A 100 -3.12 5.19 -2.42
N ALA A 101 -2.62 6.03 -3.32
CA ALA A 101 -1.24 6.48 -3.24
C ALA A 101 -0.95 7.28 -1.95
N ALA A 102 -1.90 8.11 -1.49
CA ALA A 102 -1.79 8.82 -0.22
C ALA A 102 -1.81 7.87 1.00
N GLY A 103 -2.61 6.79 0.96
CA GLY A 103 -2.65 5.75 2.01
C GLY A 103 -1.27 5.13 2.25
N ASN A 104 -0.61 4.67 1.19
CA ASN A 104 0.74 4.10 1.29
C ASN A 104 1.81 5.13 1.72
N ILE A 105 1.60 6.43 1.43
CA ILE A 105 2.48 7.50 1.95
C ILE A 105 2.27 7.69 3.45
N ILE A 106 1.04 7.56 3.96
CA ILE A 106 0.75 7.66 5.39
C ILE A 106 1.54 6.61 6.16
N ASP A 107 1.56 5.35 5.70
CA ASP A 107 2.34 4.30 6.33
C ASP A 107 3.83 4.66 6.36
N SER A 108 4.39 5.02 5.21
CA SER A 108 5.81 5.40 5.10
C SER A 108 6.16 6.61 5.98
N ALA A 109 5.27 7.59 6.09
CA ALA A 109 5.52 8.82 6.84
C ALA A 109 5.41 8.61 8.35
N PHE A 110 4.43 7.81 8.79
CA PHE A 110 4.01 7.83 10.20
C PHE A 110 4.22 6.52 10.95
N TYR A 111 4.19 5.34 10.28
CA TYR A 111 4.25 4.07 10.99
C TYR A 111 5.58 3.83 11.70
N GLY A 112 6.69 4.41 11.18
CA GLY A 112 7.98 4.32 11.82
C GLY A 112 8.00 4.82 13.26
N PHE A 113 7.26 5.88 13.57
CA PHE A 113 7.19 6.44 14.92
C PHE A 113 5.87 6.21 15.66
N LEU A 114 4.88 5.58 15.03
CA LEU A 114 3.61 5.24 15.67
C LEU A 114 3.59 3.84 16.27
N PHE A 115 4.47 2.95 15.83
CA PHE A 115 4.53 1.55 16.27
C PHE A 115 5.88 1.22 16.88
N ASP A 116 5.87 0.33 17.88
CA ASP A 116 7.06 -0.17 18.58
C ASP A 116 7.92 -1.11 17.72
N LYS A 117 7.30 -1.76 16.70
CA LYS A 117 7.94 -2.74 15.83
C LYS A 117 7.62 -2.49 14.37
N GLY A 118 8.58 -2.79 13.51
CA GLY A 118 8.47 -2.76 12.06
C GLY A 118 9.75 -3.26 11.42
N THR A 119 9.68 -3.53 10.13
CA THR A 119 10.84 -3.92 9.32
C THR A 119 11.83 -2.76 9.22
N VAL A 120 13.08 -3.00 9.57
CA VAL A 120 14.17 -2.01 9.60
C VAL A 120 15.37 -2.46 8.76
N PHE A 121 16.09 -1.50 8.20
CA PHE A 121 17.33 -1.78 7.47
C PHE A 121 18.52 -1.79 8.44
N ASN A 122 19.20 -2.92 8.58
CA ASN A 122 20.34 -3.07 9.51
C ASN A 122 21.70 -2.70 8.90
N GLY A 123 21.71 -2.07 7.73
CA GLY A 123 22.91 -1.69 7.00
C GLY A 123 23.28 -2.64 5.86
N SER A 124 22.74 -3.85 5.84
CA SER A 124 23.01 -4.87 4.81
C SER A 124 21.73 -5.43 4.18
N TYR A 125 20.72 -5.69 4.98
CA TYR A 125 19.42 -6.22 4.55
C TYR A 125 18.29 -5.66 5.42
N TRP A 126 17.06 -5.87 4.99
CA TRP A 126 15.87 -5.55 5.77
C TRP A 126 15.59 -6.67 6.77
N GLU A 127 15.56 -6.30 8.02
CA GLU A 127 15.34 -7.20 9.14
C GLU A 127 13.89 -7.10 9.60
N HIS A 128 13.23 -8.26 9.65
CA HIS A 128 11.86 -8.37 10.09
C HIS A 128 11.79 -8.66 11.59
N TYR A 129 10.73 -8.21 12.23
CA TYR A 129 10.51 -8.43 13.66
C TYR A 129 9.65 -9.66 13.92
N SER A 130 9.61 -10.08 15.17
CA SER A 130 8.73 -11.15 15.67
C SER A 130 7.67 -10.61 16.63
N GLY A 131 6.53 -11.30 16.68
CA GLY A 131 5.39 -10.92 17.50
C GLY A 131 4.54 -9.81 16.88
N VAL A 132 3.52 -9.39 17.60
CA VAL A 132 2.55 -8.36 17.19
C VAL A 132 3.08 -6.98 17.55
N ALA A 133 2.93 -6.00 16.65
CA ALA A 133 3.30 -4.61 16.91
C ALA A 133 2.23 -3.90 17.75
N GLN A 134 2.64 -2.90 18.53
CA GLN A 134 1.75 -2.09 19.34
C GLN A 134 1.94 -0.60 19.03
N LEU A 135 0.90 0.19 19.21
CA LEU A 135 1.01 1.64 19.12
C LEU A 135 1.93 2.14 20.24
N ASN A 136 2.98 2.84 19.86
CA ASN A 136 3.98 3.38 20.78
C ASN A 136 4.62 4.65 20.19
N ILE A 137 4.73 5.69 20.97
CA ILE A 137 5.34 6.97 20.56
C ILE A 137 6.88 6.95 20.46
N GLU A 138 7.55 5.93 21.00
CA GLU A 138 9.00 5.78 20.83
C GLU A 138 9.39 5.32 19.42
N GLY A 139 8.47 4.58 18.77
CA GLY A 139 8.62 4.16 17.37
C GLY A 139 9.80 3.23 17.08
N TYR A 140 9.76 2.59 15.91
CA TYR A 140 10.87 1.74 15.43
C TYR A 140 11.75 2.42 14.38
N ALA A 141 11.29 3.53 13.80
CA ALA A 141 12.00 4.25 12.74
C ALA A 141 11.58 5.73 12.67
N GLY A 142 12.32 6.52 11.90
CA GLY A 142 12.04 7.95 11.72
C GLY A 142 10.95 8.27 10.69
N PHE A 143 10.72 9.56 10.48
CA PHE A 143 9.81 10.09 9.47
C PHE A 143 10.19 9.58 8.05
N LEU A 144 9.20 9.17 7.26
CA LEU A 144 9.34 8.55 5.93
C LEU A 144 10.09 7.21 5.90
N GLN A 145 10.37 6.61 7.05
CA GLN A 145 11.06 5.33 7.16
C GLN A 145 10.11 4.18 7.55
N GLY A 146 8.84 4.48 7.84
CA GLY A 146 7.81 3.47 8.09
C GLY A 146 7.59 2.55 6.89
N THR A 147 7.32 1.28 7.11
CA THR A 147 7.04 0.28 6.07
C THR A 147 5.54 0.24 5.75
N VAL A 148 5.21 -0.05 4.49
CA VAL A 148 3.83 -0.19 4.04
C VAL A 148 3.31 -1.55 4.47
N VAL A 149 2.11 -1.58 5.04
CA VAL A 149 1.45 -2.82 5.46
C VAL A 149 0.68 -3.43 4.29
N ASP A 150 1.08 -4.64 3.88
CA ASP A 150 0.42 -5.44 2.86
C ASP A 150 -0.17 -6.70 3.50
N MET A 151 -1.33 -7.19 2.99
CA MET A 151 -2.02 -8.28 3.65
C MET A 151 -2.86 -9.21 2.77
N PHE A 152 -3.18 -8.83 1.55
CA PHE A 152 -4.04 -9.64 0.68
C PHE A 152 -3.21 -10.35 -0.37
N GLN A 153 -3.41 -11.67 -0.51
CA GLN A 153 -2.81 -12.48 -1.56
C GLN A 153 -3.91 -13.30 -2.25
N PHE A 154 -3.88 -13.39 -3.57
CA PHE A 154 -4.77 -14.30 -4.28
C PHE A 154 -4.26 -15.72 -4.16
N ASP A 155 -5.11 -16.63 -3.65
CA ASP A 155 -4.82 -18.06 -3.62
C ASP A 155 -5.27 -18.71 -4.93
N MET A 156 -4.48 -18.47 -5.99
CA MET A 156 -4.71 -19.03 -7.31
C MET A 156 -3.42 -19.60 -7.86
N GLU A 157 -3.45 -20.87 -8.19
CA GLU A 157 -2.32 -21.58 -8.81
C GLU A 157 -2.61 -21.95 -10.26
N TRP A 158 -1.57 -21.92 -11.07
CA TRP A 158 -1.66 -22.48 -12.41
C TRP A 158 -1.89 -23.99 -12.32
N PRO A 159 -2.79 -24.57 -13.15
CA PRO A 159 -3.00 -26.00 -13.19
C PRO A 159 -1.69 -26.77 -13.37
N GLU A 160 -1.48 -27.85 -12.60
CA GLU A 160 -0.23 -28.63 -12.59
C GLU A 160 0.18 -29.14 -14.00
N TRP A 161 -0.79 -29.35 -14.91
CA TRP A 161 -0.52 -29.80 -16.27
C TRP A 161 0.10 -28.73 -17.19
N MET A 162 0.17 -27.47 -16.76
CA MET A 162 0.75 -26.38 -17.56
C MET A 162 2.29 -26.45 -17.54
N PRO A 163 2.97 -26.49 -18.70
CA PRO A 163 4.44 -26.49 -18.73
C PRO A 163 5.00 -25.18 -18.14
N TRP A 164 6.08 -25.30 -17.37
CA TRP A 164 6.90 -24.27 -16.73
C TRP A 164 6.22 -23.43 -15.63
N VAL A 165 4.90 -23.36 -15.57
CA VAL A 165 4.17 -22.54 -14.58
C VAL A 165 3.27 -23.37 -13.66
N GLY A 166 2.97 -24.64 -14.00
CA GLY A 166 2.09 -25.49 -13.21
C GLY A 166 2.46 -25.57 -11.74
N GLY A 167 1.50 -25.41 -10.86
CA GLY A 167 1.69 -25.36 -9.41
C GLY A 167 2.27 -24.06 -8.85
N ASN A 168 2.64 -23.11 -9.72
CA ASN A 168 3.06 -21.78 -9.25
C ASN A 168 1.85 -20.86 -9.07
N GLN A 169 1.97 -19.88 -8.18
CA GLN A 169 0.96 -18.84 -8.01
C GLN A 169 0.75 -18.06 -9.33
N VAL A 170 -0.52 -17.83 -9.69
CA VAL A 170 -0.88 -16.98 -10.85
C VAL A 170 -0.50 -15.53 -10.61
N PHE A 171 -0.63 -15.08 -9.37
CA PHE A 171 -0.30 -13.74 -8.94
C PHE A 171 0.30 -13.79 -7.52
N ASP A 172 1.62 -13.69 -7.44
CA ASP A 172 2.39 -13.87 -6.21
C ASP A 172 2.52 -12.56 -5.38
N ALA A 173 2.01 -11.45 -5.87
CA ALA A 173 2.11 -10.18 -5.15
C ALA A 173 1.12 -10.13 -3.98
N ILE A 174 1.61 -9.70 -2.81
CA ILE A 174 0.80 -9.33 -1.66
C ILE A 174 0.49 -7.85 -1.76
N TRP A 175 -0.77 -7.47 -1.55
CA TRP A 175 -1.27 -6.13 -1.77
C TRP A 175 -2.19 -5.66 -0.62
N ASN A 176 -2.52 -4.38 -0.60
CA ASN A 176 -3.39 -3.76 0.40
C ASN A 176 -4.59 -3.04 -0.24
N PHE A 177 -5.48 -2.51 0.59
CA PHE A 177 -6.69 -1.83 0.10
C PHE A 177 -6.37 -0.56 -0.73
N ALA A 178 -5.29 0.14 -0.41
CA ALA A 178 -4.82 1.29 -1.20
C ALA A 178 -4.41 0.87 -2.62
N ASP A 179 -3.68 -0.24 -2.77
CA ASP A 179 -3.25 -0.78 -4.07
C ASP A 179 -4.45 -1.23 -4.91
N PHE A 180 -5.45 -1.85 -4.26
CA PHE A 180 -6.72 -2.17 -4.91
C PHE A 180 -7.41 -0.93 -5.47
N CYS A 181 -7.49 0.15 -4.68
CA CYS A 181 -8.08 1.42 -5.13
C CYS A 181 -7.31 2.03 -6.30
N ILE A 182 -5.97 1.99 -6.28
CA ILE A 182 -5.13 2.43 -7.41
C ILE A 182 -5.45 1.62 -8.65
N SER A 183 -5.46 0.28 -8.54
CA SER A 183 -5.68 -0.64 -9.65
C SER A 183 -7.06 -0.46 -10.28
N ILE A 184 -8.12 -0.36 -9.46
CA ILE A 184 -9.48 -0.09 -9.94
C ILE A 184 -9.56 1.31 -10.58
N GLY A 185 -8.94 2.31 -9.99
CA GLY A 185 -8.89 3.66 -10.56
C GLY A 185 -8.24 3.68 -11.95
N VAL A 186 -7.11 2.97 -12.11
CA VAL A 186 -6.43 2.84 -13.41
C VAL A 186 -7.30 2.08 -14.41
N LEU A 187 -7.91 0.96 -13.99
CA LEU A 187 -8.77 0.16 -14.86
C LEU A 187 -9.95 0.97 -15.42
N ILE A 188 -10.63 1.77 -14.58
CA ILE A 188 -11.76 2.62 -15.02
C ILE A 188 -11.30 3.72 -16.01
N ILE A 189 -10.04 4.18 -15.96
CA ILE A 189 -9.52 5.16 -16.91
C ILE A 189 -9.23 4.52 -18.27
N ILE A 190 -8.82 3.26 -18.29
CA ILE A 190 -8.45 2.54 -19.52
C ILE A 190 -9.69 2.03 -20.29
N LEU A 191 -10.76 1.70 -19.57
CA LEU A 191 -12.05 1.23 -20.13
C LEU A 191 -12.94 2.39 -20.57
#